data_12623e40eecb67aecd2ea1e6c6ee44cd
#
_entry.id   12623e40eecb67aecd2ea1e6c6ee44cd
#
_cell.length_a   1.000
_cell.length_b   1.000
_cell.length_c   1.000
_cell.angle_alpha   90.00
_cell.angle_beta   90.00
_cell.angle_gamma   90.00
#
_symmetry.space_group_name_H-M   'P 1'
#
loop_
_entity.id
_entity.type
_entity.pdbx_description
1 polymer ?
#
loop_
_entity_poly.entity_id
_entity_poly.type
_entity_poly.pdbx_seq_one_letter_code
_entity_poly.pdbx_strand_id
1 'polypeptide(L)'
;MKFETKCLHAGYNPKNGEPRVQPIVQSTTYTYDSAEEIGKLFDLQAAGYFYTRLANPTTNAAEEKITALEGGVATMCTASGQSAVFYAMLNILEAGDHFISSSYVYGGTYNLFAHTFKKMGIEVTFVDQDLPLEELKKAIRPNTKAVFAETIANPALRVLDIEKFAALAKAAEAPLLVDNTFATPYFCRPIEFGANVVIHSTSKYLDGHAIALGGSITDGGNFNWNNGKYPQLSTPDQTYHGLVYTETFGPAAYIVKARVQLMRDLGAAPAPQNSFLLNVGMETLALRMQRHYENAQAVAEFLEKHPQVAKVNYPGLSSSPDYALKQKYLPNGLCGVISFEIKGGKETAAKWLNALQMTSREVHVADIRTCALHPATSTHRQLSEAELEQAGISAGLIRLSCGIENIQDILADLEQAFAAAK
;
A
#
# COMPACT_ATOMS: atom_id res chain seq x y z
N MET A 1 -13.03 20.35 1.00
CA MET A 1 -11.73 20.69 1.61
C MET A 1 -10.62 20.25 0.66
N LYS A 2 -9.50 20.99 0.58
CA LYS A 2 -8.28 20.60 -0.13
C LYS A 2 -7.57 19.47 0.63
N PHE A 3 -6.61 18.79 0.00
CA PHE A 3 -5.96 17.61 0.56
C PHE A 3 -5.31 17.87 1.92
N GLU A 4 -4.51 18.94 2.03
CA GLU A 4 -3.79 19.33 3.25
C GLU A 4 -4.76 19.60 4.41
N THR A 5 -5.91 20.22 4.11
CA THR A 5 -6.96 20.47 5.10
C THR A 5 -7.65 19.17 5.52
N LYS A 6 -7.84 18.21 4.58
CA LYS A 6 -8.38 16.88 4.93
C LYS A 6 -7.43 16.11 5.85
N CYS A 7 -6.10 16.20 5.66
CA CYS A 7 -5.13 15.60 6.57
C CYS A 7 -5.34 16.00 8.03
N LEU A 8 -5.75 17.24 8.26
CA LEU A 8 -5.93 17.81 9.61
C LEU A 8 -7.35 17.61 10.17
N HIS A 9 -8.38 17.65 9.33
CA HIS A 9 -9.77 17.79 9.77
C HIS A 9 -10.67 16.58 9.44
N ALA A 10 -10.26 15.66 8.58
CA ALA A 10 -11.06 14.47 8.32
C ALA A 10 -10.92 13.44 9.44
N GLY A 11 -11.96 12.64 9.67
CA GLY A 11 -11.97 11.49 10.57
C GLY A 11 -12.32 11.80 12.03
N TYR A 12 -12.13 13.03 12.50
CA TYR A 12 -12.54 13.42 13.85
C TYR A 12 -13.09 14.83 13.87
N ASN A 13 -14.32 14.98 14.36
CA ASN A 13 -15.01 16.25 14.49
C ASN A 13 -15.51 16.43 15.93
N PRO A 14 -14.70 17.05 16.82
CA PRO A 14 -15.05 17.18 18.23
C PRO A 14 -16.25 18.09 18.42
N LYS A 15 -17.17 17.70 19.30
CA LYS A 15 -18.31 18.48 19.75
C LYS A 15 -17.92 19.45 20.86
N ASN A 16 -18.88 20.26 21.29
CA ASN A 16 -18.67 21.20 22.38
C ASN A 16 -18.23 20.49 23.67
N GLY A 17 -17.04 20.86 24.18
CA GLY A 17 -16.45 20.26 25.38
C GLY A 17 -15.68 18.96 25.17
N GLU A 18 -15.64 18.41 23.95
CA GLU A 18 -14.82 17.24 23.63
C GLU A 18 -13.35 17.60 23.39
N PRO A 19 -12.41 16.65 23.58
CA PRO A 19 -11.01 16.87 23.33
C PRO A 19 -10.75 17.32 21.90
N ARG A 20 -9.80 18.25 21.70
CA ARG A 20 -9.38 18.73 20.38
C ARG A 20 -8.79 17.61 19.52
N VAL A 21 -8.04 16.68 20.13
CA VAL A 21 -7.39 15.54 19.50
C VAL A 21 -8.22 14.29 19.80
N GLN A 22 -8.35 13.40 18.81
CA GLN A 22 -9.03 12.12 18.97
C GLN A 22 -8.49 11.36 20.19
N PRO A 23 -9.29 11.03 21.20
CA PRO A 23 -8.86 10.22 22.34
C PRO A 23 -8.47 8.79 21.94
N ILE A 24 -7.54 8.18 22.67
CA ILE A 24 -7.26 6.76 22.54
C ILE A 24 -8.28 5.97 23.38
N VAL A 25 -9.17 5.25 22.72
CA VAL A 25 -10.14 4.37 23.35
C VAL A 25 -9.55 2.98 23.52
N GLN A 26 -8.88 2.75 24.64
CA GLN A 26 -8.21 1.49 24.97
C GLN A 26 -9.18 0.56 25.72
N SER A 27 -10.23 0.12 25.04
CA SER A 27 -11.23 -0.81 25.56
C SER A 27 -11.44 -1.97 24.59
N THR A 28 -11.64 -3.17 25.11
CA THR A 28 -11.97 -4.35 24.33
C THR A 28 -13.45 -4.37 23.94
N THR A 29 -14.32 -3.96 24.86
CA THR A 29 -15.78 -4.05 24.78
C THR A 29 -16.44 -2.76 25.24
N TYR A 30 -17.73 -2.65 24.98
CA TYR A 30 -18.56 -1.47 25.29
C TYR A 30 -19.83 -1.91 25.99
N THR A 31 -20.40 -1.04 26.82
CA THR A 31 -21.63 -1.29 27.59
C THR A 31 -22.84 -0.68 26.91
N TYR A 32 -23.99 -1.33 27.05
CA TYR A 32 -25.28 -0.90 26.52
C TYR A 32 -26.36 -1.08 27.60
N ASP A 33 -27.43 -0.31 27.48
CA ASP A 33 -28.52 -0.31 28.47
C ASP A 33 -29.45 -1.52 28.32
N SER A 34 -29.51 -2.15 27.12
CA SER A 34 -30.38 -3.30 26.90
C SER A 34 -29.74 -4.37 25.99
N ALA A 35 -30.22 -5.60 26.13
CA ALA A 35 -29.85 -6.73 25.27
C ALA A 35 -30.29 -6.52 23.82
N GLU A 36 -31.44 -5.84 23.63
CA GLU A 36 -32.00 -5.53 22.32
C GLU A 36 -31.10 -4.59 21.52
N GLU A 37 -30.48 -3.59 22.17
CA GLU A 37 -29.51 -2.69 21.52
C GLU A 37 -28.28 -3.45 21.07
N ILE A 38 -27.74 -4.33 21.90
CA ILE A 38 -26.61 -5.18 21.55
C ILE A 38 -27.00 -6.09 20.37
N GLY A 39 -28.19 -6.73 20.40
CA GLY A 39 -28.67 -7.61 19.34
C GLY A 39 -28.70 -6.92 17.98
N LYS A 40 -29.18 -5.67 17.90
CA LYS A 40 -29.22 -4.89 16.66
C LYS A 40 -27.82 -4.64 16.06
N LEU A 41 -26.77 -4.51 16.89
CA LEU A 41 -25.39 -4.36 16.42
C LEU A 41 -24.88 -5.67 15.80
N PHE A 42 -25.17 -6.82 16.43
CA PHE A 42 -24.81 -8.13 15.91
C PHE A 42 -25.53 -8.47 14.60
N ASP A 43 -26.80 -8.03 14.49
CA ASP A 43 -27.62 -8.23 13.28
C ASP A 43 -27.33 -7.19 12.18
N LEU A 44 -26.34 -6.30 12.38
CA LEU A 44 -25.98 -5.20 11.48
C LEU A 44 -27.14 -4.23 11.19
N GLN A 45 -28.11 -4.13 12.09
CA GLN A 45 -29.28 -3.24 12.01
C GLN A 45 -29.01 -1.85 12.62
N ALA A 46 -27.93 -1.72 13.39
CA ALA A 46 -27.48 -0.46 13.98
C ALA A 46 -25.96 -0.30 13.82
N ALA A 47 -25.50 0.96 13.71
CA ALA A 47 -24.09 1.29 13.78
C ALA A 47 -23.66 1.50 15.24
N GLY A 48 -22.45 1.04 15.60
CA GLY A 48 -21.92 1.23 16.95
C GLY A 48 -20.66 0.42 17.22
N TYR A 49 -20.18 0.52 18.45
CA TYR A 49 -18.98 -0.17 18.90
C TYR A 49 -19.37 -1.21 19.96
N PHE A 50 -19.13 -2.48 19.74
CA PHE A 50 -19.37 -3.53 20.74
C PHE A 50 -18.13 -4.35 21.04
N TYR A 51 -17.21 -4.46 20.10
CA TYR A 51 -15.95 -5.16 20.28
C TYR A 51 -14.86 -4.51 19.39
N THR A 52 -13.74 -4.12 20.00
CA THR A 52 -12.67 -3.33 19.34
C THR A 52 -12.06 -4.01 18.11
N ARG A 53 -12.06 -5.34 18.02
CA ARG A 53 -11.62 -6.06 16.82
C ARG A 53 -12.44 -5.70 15.58
N LEU A 54 -13.73 -5.43 15.71
CA LEU A 54 -14.60 -5.05 14.60
C LEU A 54 -14.63 -3.54 14.39
N ALA A 55 -14.74 -2.77 15.46
CA ALA A 55 -14.78 -1.31 15.40
C ALA A 55 -14.33 -0.69 16.71
N ASN A 56 -13.58 0.42 16.61
CA ASN A 56 -13.09 1.20 17.73
C ASN A 56 -13.08 2.68 17.33
N PRO A 57 -13.51 3.62 18.21
CA PRO A 57 -13.59 5.04 17.86
C PRO A 57 -12.28 5.65 17.36
N THR A 58 -11.14 5.23 17.95
CA THR A 58 -9.82 5.73 17.54
C THR A 58 -9.44 5.20 16.16
N THR A 59 -9.69 3.92 15.90
CA THR A 59 -9.44 3.31 14.59
C THR A 59 -10.37 3.88 13.52
N ASN A 60 -11.64 4.08 13.86
CA ASN A 60 -12.62 4.66 12.94
C ASN A 60 -12.20 6.06 12.46
N ALA A 61 -11.66 6.90 13.35
CA ALA A 61 -11.15 8.22 12.95
C ALA A 61 -10.02 8.14 11.91
N ALA A 62 -9.11 7.17 12.05
CA ALA A 62 -8.06 6.93 11.05
C ALA A 62 -8.64 6.40 9.74
N GLU A 63 -9.61 5.48 9.80
CA GLU A 63 -10.32 4.92 8.63
C GLU A 63 -11.06 6.00 7.84
N GLU A 64 -11.82 6.86 8.51
CA GLU A 64 -12.54 7.97 7.87
C GLU A 64 -11.57 8.99 7.24
N LYS A 65 -10.42 9.25 7.89
CA LYS A 65 -9.38 10.11 7.32
C LYS A 65 -8.81 9.52 6.04
N ILE A 66 -8.41 8.24 6.03
CA ILE A 66 -7.90 7.55 4.83
C ILE A 66 -8.96 7.54 3.72
N THR A 67 -10.22 7.23 4.06
CA THR A 67 -11.36 7.29 3.12
C THR A 67 -11.44 8.66 2.45
N ALA A 68 -11.38 9.74 3.24
CA ALA A 68 -11.46 11.10 2.71
C ALA A 68 -10.24 11.50 1.85
N LEU A 69 -9.05 10.99 2.18
CA LEU A 69 -7.82 11.26 1.44
C LEU A 69 -7.78 10.49 0.11
N GLU A 70 -8.16 9.21 0.10
CA GLU A 70 -8.22 8.39 -1.13
C GLU A 70 -9.43 8.72 -2.01
N GLY A 71 -10.50 9.28 -1.42
CA GLY A 71 -11.75 9.56 -2.14
C GLY A 71 -12.62 8.32 -2.32
N GLY A 72 -12.50 7.33 -1.44
CA GLY A 72 -13.33 6.13 -1.40
C GLY A 72 -14.65 6.34 -0.64
N VAL A 73 -15.41 5.25 -0.46
CA VAL A 73 -16.67 5.24 0.29
C VAL A 73 -16.51 4.76 1.73
N ALA A 74 -15.54 3.85 1.98
CA ALA A 74 -15.22 3.37 3.31
C ALA A 74 -13.84 2.71 3.34
N THR A 75 -13.21 2.71 4.53
CA THR A 75 -11.90 2.09 4.78
C THR A 75 -11.98 1.15 5.96
N MET A 76 -11.18 0.07 5.93
CA MET A 76 -10.92 -0.81 7.05
C MET A 76 -9.42 -0.85 7.32
N CYS A 77 -8.99 -0.48 8.52
CA CYS A 77 -7.61 -0.63 8.97
C CYS A 77 -7.35 -2.06 9.46
N THR A 78 -6.11 -2.51 9.27
CA THR A 78 -5.63 -3.85 9.64
C THR A 78 -4.30 -3.77 10.39
N ALA A 79 -3.89 -4.87 11.03
CA ALA A 79 -2.65 -4.94 11.83
C ALA A 79 -1.36 -4.79 11.00
N SER A 80 -1.41 -4.96 9.68
CA SER A 80 -0.26 -4.82 8.77
C SER A 80 -0.70 -4.65 7.32
N GLY A 81 0.20 -4.14 6.45
CA GLY A 81 -0.05 -4.09 5.01
C GLY A 81 -0.29 -5.48 4.41
N GLN A 82 0.41 -6.52 4.88
CA GLN A 82 0.20 -7.89 4.40
C GLN A 82 -1.18 -8.43 4.77
N SER A 83 -1.70 -8.14 5.97
CA SER A 83 -3.08 -8.51 6.30
C SER A 83 -4.10 -7.71 5.49
N ALA A 84 -3.80 -6.46 5.11
CA ALA A 84 -4.64 -5.69 4.20
C ALA A 84 -4.70 -6.34 2.81
N VAL A 85 -3.56 -6.68 2.20
CA VAL A 85 -3.52 -7.40 0.91
C VAL A 85 -4.25 -8.74 1.02
N PHE A 86 -3.98 -9.52 2.07
CA PHE A 86 -4.60 -10.82 2.28
C PHE A 86 -6.12 -10.71 2.38
N TYR A 87 -6.63 -9.79 3.20
CA TYR A 87 -8.07 -9.60 3.38
C TYR A 87 -8.74 -9.03 2.12
N ALA A 88 -8.09 -8.08 1.45
CA ALA A 88 -8.64 -7.51 0.22
C ALA A 88 -8.87 -8.58 -0.85
N MET A 89 -7.92 -9.50 -1.00
CA MET A 89 -8.04 -10.59 -1.97
C MET A 89 -8.99 -11.70 -1.50
N LEU A 90 -8.85 -12.18 -0.26
CA LEU A 90 -9.67 -13.27 0.27
C LEU A 90 -11.15 -12.89 0.44
N ASN A 91 -11.47 -11.60 0.49
CA ASN A 91 -12.85 -11.13 0.55
C ASN A 91 -13.68 -11.50 -0.68
N ILE A 92 -13.00 -11.75 -1.81
CA ILE A 92 -13.62 -12.03 -3.12
C ILE A 92 -13.10 -13.29 -3.82
N LEU A 93 -12.05 -13.93 -3.28
CA LEU A 93 -11.46 -15.15 -3.83
C LEU A 93 -11.71 -16.34 -2.93
N GLU A 94 -11.96 -17.47 -3.55
CA GLU A 94 -12.15 -18.78 -2.91
C GLU A 94 -11.29 -19.85 -3.61
N ALA A 95 -11.23 -21.05 -3.04
CA ALA A 95 -10.55 -22.18 -3.68
C ALA A 95 -11.13 -22.46 -5.08
N GLY A 96 -10.28 -22.57 -6.08
CA GLY A 96 -10.64 -22.72 -7.49
C GLY A 96 -10.70 -21.40 -8.27
N ASP A 97 -10.59 -20.26 -7.61
CA ASP A 97 -10.56 -18.97 -8.27
C ASP A 97 -9.15 -18.62 -8.80
N HIS A 98 -9.15 -17.73 -9.76
CA HIS A 98 -7.95 -17.19 -10.40
C HIS A 98 -7.93 -15.65 -10.31
N PHE A 99 -6.73 -15.08 -10.25
CA PHE A 99 -6.53 -13.64 -10.43
C PHE A 99 -5.26 -13.34 -11.22
N ILE A 100 -5.18 -12.12 -11.74
CA ILE A 100 -4.02 -11.61 -12.48
C ILE A 100 -3.29 -10.62 -11.59
N SER A 101 -1.96 -10.73 -11.49
CA SER A 101 -1.12 -9.76 -10.78
C SER A 101 -0.02 -9.23 -11.69
N SER A 102 0.32 -7.94 -11.56
CA SER A 102 1.60 -7.47 -12.07
C SER A 102 2.73 -8.31 -11.47
N SER A 103 3.78 -8.59 -12.25
CA SER A 103 5.01 -9.22 -11.76
C SER A 103 5.85 -8.25 -10.91
N TYR A 104 5.64 -6.94 -11.09
CA TYR A 104 6.30 -5.90 -10.32
C TYR A 104 5.50 -5.57 -9.06
N VAL A 105 5.62 -6.42 -8.05
CA VAL A 105 4.99 -6.25 -6.73
C VAL A 105 6.02 -6.48 -5.63
N TYR A 106 5.72 -5.99 -4.44
CA TYR A 106 6.53 -6.23 -3.25
C TYR A 106 6.79 -7.72 -3.02
N GLY A 107 8.02 -8.09 -2.65
CA GLY A 107 8.40 -9.49 -2.50
C GLY A 107 7.54 -10.30 -1.53
N GLY A 108 7.03 -9.66 -0.44
CA GLY A 108 6.07 -10.29 0.46
C GLY A 108 4.72 -10.58 -0.19
N THR A 109 4.24 -9.69 -1.04
CA THR A 109 3.01 -9.86 -1.84
C THR A 109 3.20 -10.96 -2.88
N TYR A 110 4.34 -10.99 -3.58
CA TYR A 110 4.68 -12.07 -4.50
C TYR A 110 4.63 -13.44 -3.81
N ASN A 111 5.30 -13.57 -2.65
CA ASN A 111 5.31 -14.81 -1.88
C ASN A 111 3.91 -15.21 -1.38
N LEU A 112 3.10 -14.26 -0.93
CA LEU A 112 1.72 -14.49 -0.54
C LEU A 112 0.93 -15.11 -1.71
N PHE A 113 1.03 -14.53 -2.89
CA PHE A 113 0.30 -14.95 -4.08
C PHE A 113 0.82 -16.26 -4.66
N ALA A 114 2.13 -16.38 -4.86
CA ALA A 114 2.75 -17.54 -5.51
C ALA A 114 2.72 -18.81 -4.65
N HIS A 115 2.78 -18.67 -3.33
CA HIS A 115 2.96 -19.81 -2.43
C HIS A 115 1.82 -20.01 -1.45
N THR A 116 1.39 -18.95 -0.75
CA THR A 116 0.37 -19.08 0.30
C THR A 116 -1.01 -19.29 -0.30
N PHE A 117 -1.41 -18.47 -1.26
CA PHE A 117 -2.70 -18.60 -1.94
C PHE A 117 -2.81 -19.92 -2.72
N LYS A 118 -1.72 -20.38 -3.32
CA LYS A 118 -1.68 -21.69 -3.97
C LYS A 118 -2.05 -22.84 -3.02
N LYS A 119 -1.60 -22.77 -1.75
CA LYS A 119 -1.98 -23.77 -0.72
C LYS A 119 -3.46 -23.67 -0.33
N MET A 120 -4.09 -22.53 -0.58
CA MET A 120 -5.52 -22.29 -0.37
C MET A 120 -6.37 -22.62 -1.62
N GLY A 121 -5.75 -23.14 -2.68
CA GLY A 121 -6.43 -23.49 -3.93
C GLY A 121 -6.73 -22.29 -4.82
N ILE A 122 -6.11 -21.12 -4.57
CA ILE A 122 -6.27 -19.90 -5.37
C ILE A 122 -5.09 -19.77 -6.33
N GLU A 123 -5.35 -19.54 -7.61
CA GLU A 123 -4.34 -19.45 -8.65
C GLU A 123 -4.04 -18.00 -9.05
N VAL A 124 -2.78 -17.73 -9.37
CA VAL A 124 -2.32 -16.42 -9.89
C VAL A 124 -1.63 -16.58 -11.24
N THR A 125 -1.87 -15.64 -12.15
CA THR A 125 -1.02 -15.40 -13.32
C THR A 125 -0.32 -14.07 -13.15
N PHE A 126 1.02 -14.12 -13.02
CA PHE A 126 1.84 -12.91 -13.04
C PHE A 126 2.06 -12.46 -14.48
N VAL A 127 1.86 -11.17 -14.73
CA VAL A 127 2.03 -10.57 -16.06
C VAL A 127 3.06 -9.44 -16.01
N ASP A 128 3.82 -9.29 -17.07
CA ASP A 128 4.65 -8.13 -17.26
C ASP A 128 3.76 -6.91 -17.57
N GLN A 129 3.75 -5.93 -16.67
CA GLN A 129 2.91 -4.75 -16.82
C GLN A 129 3.23 -3.88 -18.04
N ASP A 130 4.40 -4.07 -18.66
CA ASP A 130 4.81 -3.31 -19.84
C ASP A 130 4.19 -3.83 -21.14
N LEU A 131 3.68 -5.04 -21.14
CA LEU A 131 3.02 -5.64 -22.29
C LEU A 131 1.81 -4.80 -22.75
N PRO A 132 1.51 -4.81 -24.05
CA PRO A 132 0.27 -4.23 -24.57
C PRO A 132 -0.97 -4.87 -23.94
N LEU A 133 -2.06 -4.12 -23.86
CA LEU A 133 -3.33 -4.59 -23.26
C LEU A 133 -3.82 -5.91 -23.86
N GLU A 134 -3.71 -6.08 -25.17
CA GLU A 134 -4.18 -7.30 -25.86
C GLU A 134 -3.36 -8.55 -25.48
N GLU A 135 -2.08 -8.37 -25.15
CA GLU A 135 -1.26 -9.46 -24.60
C GLU A 135 -1.64 -9.77 -23.14
N LEU A 136 -1.88 -8.73 -22.34
CA LEU A 136 -2.34 -8.89 -20.94
C LEU A 136 -3.68 -9.62 -20.86
N LYS A 137 -4.60 -9.36 -21.77
CA LYS A 137 -5.91 -10.04 -21.85
C LYS A 137 -5.81 -11.54 -22.03
N LYS A 138 -4.71 -12.06 -22.59
CA LYS A 138 -4.50 -13.52 -22.74
C LYS A 138 -4.38 -14.25 -21.40
N ALA A 139 -4.11 -13.52 -20.31
CA ALA A 139 -4.08 -14.08 -18.95
C ALA A 139 -5.48 -14.25 -18.34
N ILE A 140 -6.52 -13.71 -18.96
CA ILE A 140 -7.91 -13.81 -18.47
C ILE A 140 -8.41 -15.24 -18.62
N ARG A 141 -8.98 -15.79 -17.54
CA ARG A 141 -9.64 -17.11 -17.50
C ARG A 141 -11.10 -16.96 -17.09
N PRO A 142 -11.95 -17.93 -17.34
CA PRO A 142 -13.36 -17.89 -16.92
C PRO A 142 -13.55 -17.64 -15.40
N ASN A 143 -12.62 -18.16 -14.59
CA ASN A 143 -12.60 -18.04 -13.14
C ASN A 143 -11.72 -16.86 -12.63
N THR A 144 -11.34 -15.91 -13.49
CA THR A 144 -10.61 -14.70 -13.06
C THR A 144 -11.54 -13.77 -12.29
N LYS A 145 -11.19 -13.47 -11.04
CA LYS A 145 -12.01 -12.64 -10.13
C LYS A 145 -11.30 -11.41 -9.56
N ALA A 146 -10.03 -11.16 -9.89
CA ALA A 146 -9.33 -9.95 -9.48
C ALA A 146 -8.18 -9.63 -10.44
N VAL A 147 -7.82 -8.34 -10.47
CA VAL A 147 -6.56 -7.84 -11.03
C VAL A 147 -5.86 -7.04 -9.95
N PHE A 148 -4.58 -7.31 -9.71
CA PHE A 148 -3.77 -6.67 -8.66
C PHE A 148 -2.52 -6.03 -9.24
N ALA A 149 -2.17 -4.82 -8.75
CA ALA A 149 -0.93 -4.15 -9.09
C ALA A 149 -0.52 -3.14 -7.99
N GLU A 150 0.71 -2.60 -8.09
CA GLU A 150 1.19 -1.50 -7.23
C GLU A 150 1.34 -0.23 -8.07
N THR A 151 0.93 0.93 -7.54
CA THR A 151 1.10 2.24 -8.22
C THR A 151 2.57 2.51 -8.56
N ILE A 152 3.46 2.22 -7.61
CA ILE A 152 4.91 2.29 -7.76
C ILE A 152 5.50 1.03 -7.14
N ALA A 153 6.11 0.20 -7.97
CA ALA A 153 6.63 -1.10 -7.56
C ALA A 153 7.88 -1.00 -6.67
N ASN A 154 8.01 -1.91 -5.70
CA ASN A 154 9.18 -2.01 -4.83
C ASN A 154 9.90 -3.36 -5.06
N PRO A 155 11.19 -3.41 -5.40
CA PRO A 155 12.17 -2.31 -5.46
C PRO A 155 12.37 -1.71 -6.86
N ALA A 156 11.68 -2.20 -7.88
CA ALA A 156 11.91 -1.85 -9.28
C ALA A 156 11.55 -0.40 -9.63
N LEU A 157 10.74 0.28 -8.80
CA LEU A 157 10.24 1.65 -8.98
C LEU A 157 9.54 1.89 -10.32
N ARG A 158 8.96 0.81 -10.91
CA ARG A 158 8.15 0.91 -12.12
C ARG A 158 6.81 1.56 -11.80
N VAL A 159 6.37 2.49 -12.63
CA VAL A 159 5.07 3.15 -12.50
C VAL A 159 4.01 2.36 -13.27
N LEU A 160 2.90 2.06 -12.62
CA LEU A 160 1.77 1.37 -13.23
C LEU A 160 1.03 2.28 -14.22
N ASP A 161 0.71 1.79 -15.41
CA ASP A 161 -0.35 2.37 -16.24
C ASP A 161 -1.71 1.93 -15.69
N ILE A 162 -2.24 2.73 -14.76
CA ILE A 162 -3.46 2.39 -14.00
C ILE A 162 -4.65 2.20 -14.94
N GLU A 163 -4.83 3.07 -15.92
CA GLU A 163 -5.96 2.96 -16.87
C GLU A 163 -5.85 1.72 -17.76
N LYS A 164 -4.63 1.30 -18.13
CA LYS A 164 -4.41 0.04 -18.86
C LYS A 164 -4.83 -1.17 -18.00
N PHE A 165 -4.47 -1.19 -16.72
CA PHE A 165 -4.88 -2.26 -15.80
C PHE A 165 -6.37 -2.19 -15.45
N ALA A 166 -6.97 -1.01 -15.39
CA ALA A 166 -8.43 -0.85 -15.26
C ALA A 166 -9.17 -1.40 -16.50
N ALA A 167 -8.62 -1.21 -17.70
CA ALA A 167 -9.17 -1.80 -18.92
C ALA A 167 -9.01 -3.33 -18.94
N LEU A 168 -7.91 -3.88 -18.43
CA LEU A 168 -7.72 -5.33 -18.23
C LEU A 168 -8.75 -5.89 -17.26
N ALA A 169 -8.93 -5.25 -16.10
CA ALA A 169 -9.89 -5.64 -15.08
C ALA A 169 -11.33 -5.60 -15.62
N LYS A 170 -11.68 -4.54 -16.35
CA LYS A 170 -12.98 -4.43 -17.03
C LYS A 170 -13.20 -5.55 -18.04
N ALA A 171 -12.19 -5.92 -18.83
CA ALA A 171 -12.28 -7.03 -19.79
C ALA A 171 -12.45 -8.38 -19.08
N ALA A 172 -11.90 -8.54 -17.87
CA ALA A 172 -12.09 -9.71 -17.02
C ALA A 172 -13.40 -9.67 -16.21
N GLU A 173 -14.20 -8.59 -16.29
CA GLU A 173 -15.35 -8.32 -15.41
C GLU A 173 -15.00 -8.49 -13.93
N ALA A 174 -13.80 -8.05 -13.55
CA ALA A 174 -13.21 -8.19 -12.22
C ALA A 174 -12.75 -6.82 -11.68
N PRO A 175 -12.67 -6.62 -10.36
CA PRO A 175 -12.15 -5.37 -9.80
C PRO A 175 -10.64 -5.26 -9.99
N LEU A 176 -10.16 -4.00 -10.12
CA LEU A 176 -8.75 -3.66 -9.99
C LEU A 176 -8.46 -3.26 -8.54
N LEU A 177 -7.54 -3.99 -7.91
CA LEU A 177 -7.02 -3.69 -6.59
C LEU A 177 -5.60 -3.11 -6.75
N VAL A 178 -5.34 -1.94 -6.15
CA VAL A 178 -4.05 -1.25 -6.29
C VAL A 178 -3.43 -0.99 -4.92
N ASP A 179 -2.23 -1.48 -4.71
CA ASP A 179 -1.41 -1.05 -3.57
C ASP A 179 -0.79 0.32 -3.87
N ASN A 180 -1.21 1.33 -3.10
CA ASN A 180 -0.82 2.73 -3.28
C ASN A 180 0.19 3.20 -2.21
N THR A 181 0.87 2.27 -1.57
CA THR A 181 1.76 2.53 -0.41
C THR A 181 2.82 3.59 -0.70
N PHE A 182 3.46 3.54 -1.87
CA PHE A 182 4.57 4.45 -2.19
C PHE A 182 4.13 5.80 -2.73
N ALA A 183 3.06 5.85 -3.52
CA ALA A 183 2.55 7.11 -4.03
C ALA A 183 1.79 7.90 -2.95
N THR A 184 1.11 7.22 -2.04
CA THR A 184 0.14 7.79 -1.11
C THR A 184 -0.99 8.55 -1.81
N PRO A 185 -2.12 8.83 -1.17
CA PRO A 185 -3.18 9.63 -1.78
C PRO A 185 -2.76 11.09 -2.04
N TYR A 186 -1.59 11.51 -1.57
CA TYR A 186 -1.05 12.84 -1.84
C TYR A 186 -0.60 13.00 -3.30
N PHE A 187 0.11 12.02 -3.85
CA PHE A 187 0.59 12.09 -5.22
C PHE A 187 -0.34 11.39 -6.23
N CYS A 188 -1.02 10.30 -5.83
CA CYS A 188 -1.92 9.56 -6.70
C CYS A 188 -3.11 9.01 -5.92
N ARG A 189 -4.28 9.13 -6.48
CA ARG A 189 -5.51 8.45 -6.03
C ARG A 189 -5.97 7.49 -7.12
N PRO A 190 -5.61 6.21 -7.05
CA PRO A 190 -5.89 5.23 -8.10
C PRO A 190 -7.37 5.09 -8.45
N ILE A 191 -8.28 5.38 -7.51
CA ILE A 191 -9.74 5.37 -7.74
C ILE A 191 -10.13 6.34 -8.87
N GLU A 192 -9.48 7.49 -8.99
CA GLU A 192 -9.73 8.47 -10.05
C GLU A 192 -9.36 7.96 -11.45
N PHE A 193 -8.54 6.91 -11.53
CA PHE A 193 -8.06 6.28 -12.77
C PHE A 193 -8.63 4.87 -13.00
N GLY A 194 -9.67 4.49 -12.24
CA GLY A 194 -10.42 3.25 -12.45
C GLY A 194 -10.07 2.08 -11.53
N ALA A 195 -9.25 2.27 -10.49
CA ALA A 195 -9.12 1.29 -9.43
C ALA A 195 -10.41 1.19 -8.62
N ASN A 196 -10.72 0.00 -8.12
CA ASN A 196 -11.91 -0.27 -7.35
C ASN A 196 -11.61 -0.39 -5.84
N VAL A 197 -10.43 -0.89 -5.51
CA VAL A 197 -9.97 -1.03 -4.13
C VAL A 197 -8.54 -0.52 -4.04
N VAL A 198 -8.25 0.28 -3.03
CA VAL A 198 -6.90 0.79 -2.76
C VAL A 198 -6.39 0.24 -1.44
N ILE A 199 -5.14 -0.22 -1.45
CA ILE A 199 -4.49 -0.84 -0.30
C ILE A 199 -3.28 -0.03 0.11
N HIS A 200 -3.01 0.02 1.41
CA HIS A 200 -1.76 0.58 1.95
C HIS A 200 -1.15 -0.31 3.03
N SER A 201 0.17 -0.39 3.00
CA SER A 201 0.93 -0.58 4.23
C SER A 201 1.03 0.77 4.93
N THR A 202 0.18 1.00 5.94
CA THR A 202 0.17 2.28 6.66
C THR A 202 1.43 2.49 7.51
N SER A 203 2.22 1.42 7.72
CA SER A 203 3.54 1.46 8.36
C SER A 203 4.59 2.28 7.61
N LYS A 204 4.28 2.69 6.37
CA LYS A 204 5.17 3.45 5.48
C LYS A 204 4.85 4.94 5.58
N TYR A 205 4.78 5.63 4.46
CA TYR A 205 4.56 7.09 4.42
C TYR A 205 3.32 7.59 5.18
N LEU A 206 2.25 6.79 5.33
CA LEU A 206 1.06 7.24 6.06
C LEU A 206 1.38 7.48 7.54
N ASP A 207 2.05 6.54 8.22
CA ASP A 207 2.64 6.76 9.53
C ASP A 207 3.85 7.69 9.43
N GLY A 208 4.80 7.36 8.56
CA GLY A 208 5.98 8.13 8.19
C GLY A 208 7.07 8.21 9.25
N HIS A 209 6.91 7.59 10.41
CA HIS A 209 7.82 7.72 11.55
C HIS A 209 8.45 6.38 11.97
N ALA A 210 8.09 5.28 11.29
CA ALA A 210 8.51 3.91 11.62
C ALA A 210 8.11 3.46 13.04
N ILE A 211 6.97 3.94 13.54
CA ILE A 211 6.51 3.69 14.92
C ILE A 211 5.23 2.87 14.99
N ALA A 212 4.38 2.88 13.93
CA ALA A 212 3.10 2.18 13.95
C ALA A 212 3.00 1.16 12.80
N LEU A 213 2.96 -0.12 13.14
CA LEU A 213 2.65 -1.16 12.18
C LEU A 213 1.16 -1.16 11.86
N GLY A 214 0.81 -1.21 10.57
CA GLY A 214 -0.58 -1.23 10.15
C GLY A 214 -0.76 -1.40 8.64
N GLY A 215 -2.01 -1.56 8.24
CA GLY A 215 -2.45 -1.57 6.85
C GLY A 215 -3.85 -0.98 6.72
N SER A 216 -4.28 -0.71 5.49
CA SER A 216 -5.66 -0.28 5.23
C SER A 216 -6.15 -0.79 3.87
N ILE A 217 -7.46 -0.97 3.78
CA ILE A 217 -8.20 -1.30 2.56
C ILE A 217 -9.27 -0.24 2.39
N THR A 218 -9.25 0.48 1.28
CA THR A 218 -10.25 1.50 0.94
C THR A 218 -11.06 1.03 -0.26
N ASP A 219 -12.38 0.94 -0.08
CA ASP A 219 -13.33 0.63 -1.15
C ASP A 219 -13.67 1.92 -1.93
N GLY A 220 -13.51 1.87 -3.24
CA GLY A 220 -13.90 2.97 -4.14
C GLY A 220 -15.42 3.10 -4.31
N GLY A 221 -16.19 2.06 -4.00
CA GLY A 221 -17.64 2.03 -4.18
C GLY A 221 -18.10 2.07 -5.64
N ASN A 222 -17.19 1.82 -6.57
CA ASN A 222 -17.38 2.01 -8.01
C ASN A 222 -17.39 0.68 -8.82
N PHE A 223 -17.41 -0.47 -8.14
CA PHE A 223 -17.50 -1.77 -8.78
C PHE A 223 -18.90 -2.39 -8.62
N ASN A 224 -19.39 -3.02 -9.70
CA ASN A 224 -20.67 -3.74 -9.67
C ASN A 224 -20.49 -5.17 -9.16
N TRP A 225 -20.71 -5.40 -7.87
CA TRP A 225 -20.64 -6.72 -7.25
C TRP A 225 -21.78 -7.67 -7.65
N ASN A 226 -22.84 -7.14 -8.31
CA ASN A 226 -23.99 -7.93 -8.81
C ASN A 226 -23.80 -8.45 -10.24
N ASN A 227 -22.56 -8.59 -10.72
CA ASN A 227 -22.28 -9.08 -12.08
C ASN A 227 -22.29 -10.63 -12.22
N GLY A 228 -22.69 -11.35 -11.18
CA GLY A 228 -22.79 -12.82 -11.17
C GLY A 228 -21.50 -13.55 -10.75
N LYS A 229 -20.37 -12.86 -10.63
CA LYS A 229 -19.10 -13.49 -10.24
C LYS A 229 -18.85 -13.52 -8.72
N TYR A 230 -19.60 -12.76 -7.93
CA TYR A 230 -19.36 -12.55 -6.49
C TYR A 230 -20.61 -12.92 -5.67
N PRO A 231 -21.03 -14.22 -5.69
CA PRO A 231 -22.22 -14.66 -4.93
C PRO A 231 -22.09 -14.36 -3.44
N GLN A 232 -20.88 -14.42 -2.87
CA GLN A 232 -20.60 -14.10 -1.46
C GLN A 232 -20.93 -12.65 -1.05
N LEU A 233 -21.17 -11.75 -2.00
CA LEU A 233 -21.61 -10.36 -1.78
C LEU A 233 -23.07 -10.13 -2.21
N SER A 234 -23.55 -10.88 -3.23
CA SER A 234 -24.80 -10.64 -3.93
C SER A 234 -25.89 -11.68 -3.68
N THR A 235 -25.63 -12.70 -2.83
CA THR A 235 -26.61 -13.69 -2.42
C THR A 235 -26.76 -13.73 -0.91
N PRO A 236 -27.85 -14.33 -0.36
CA PRO A 236 -28.10 -14.37 1.08
C PRO A 236 -26.99 -15.05 1.88
N ASP A 237 -26.43 -14.35 2.85
CA ASP A 237 -25.44 -14.88 3.81
C ASP A 237 -26.16 -15.53 4.99
N GLN A 238 -26.06 -16.85 5.12
CA GLN A 238 -26.70 -17.60 6.19
C GLN A 238 -26.11 -17.31 7.56
N THR A 239 -24.87 -16.78 7.64
CA THR A 239 -24.23 -16.39 8.91
C THR A 239 -24.79 -15.08 9.47
N TYR A 240 -25.51 -14.32 8.64
CA TYR A 240 -26.21 -13.08 8.98
C TYR A 240 -27.68 -13.13 8.59
N HIS A 241 -28.38 -14.25 8.93
CA HIS A 241 -29.83 -14.40 8.76
C HIS A 241 -30.35 -14.16 7.34
N GLY A 242 -29.53 -14.44 6.32
CA GLY A 242 -29.90 -14.24 4.92
C GLY A 242 -29.69 -12.81 4.40
N LEU A 243 -28.90 -12.00 5.08
CA LEU A 243 -28.53 -10.67 4.60
C LEU A 243 -27.81 -10.73 3.25
N VAL A 244 -28.15 -9.85 2.33
CA VAL A 244 -27.45 -9.64 1.05
C VAL A 244 -26.64 -8.33 1.15
N TYR A 245 -25.31 -8.42 1.12
CA TYR A 245 -24.44 -7.24 1.37
C TYR A 245 -24.66 -6.12 0.37
N THR A 246 -24.80 -6.45 -0.92
CA THR A 246 -25.00 -5.43 -1.99
C THR A 246 -26.34 -4.70 -1.86
N GLU A 247 -27.38 -5.37 -1.37
CA GLU A 247 -28.70 -4.77 -1.15
C GLU A 247 -28.73 -3.91 0.12
N THR A 248 -28.06 -4.41 1.18
CA THR A 248 -28.11 -3.76 2.50
C THR A 248 -27.17 -2.57 2.60
N PHE A 249 -25.94 -2.68 2.04
CA PHE A 249 -24.89 -1.67 2.22
C PHE A 249 -24.49 -0.94 0.93
N GLY A 250 -25.10 -1.32 -0.21
CA GLY A 250 -24.85 -0.66 -1.48
C GLY A 250 -23.36 -0.56 -1.83
N PRO A 251 -22.84 0.66 -2.07
CA PRO A 251 -21.44 0.87 -2.44
C PRO A 251 -20.41 0.38 -1.41
N ALA A 252 -20.79 0.28 -0.12
CA ALA A 252 -19.90 -0.16 0.95
C ALA A 252 -19.94 -1.69 1.20
N ALA A 253 -20.67 -2.45 0.39
CA ALA A 253 -20.87 -3.89 0.58
C ALA A 253 -19.56 -4.66 0.74
N TYR A 254 -18.56 -4.37 -0.07
CA TYR A 254 -17.26 -5.03 -0.06
C TYR A 254 -16.51 -4.82 1.26
N ILE A 255 -16.43 -3.58 1.74
CA ILE A 255 -15.67 -3.27 2.94
C ILE A 255 -16.40 -3.70 4.22
N VAL A 256 -17.74 -3.63 4.23
CA VAL A 256 -18.54 -4.13 5.35
C VAL A 256 -18.36 -5.64 5.48
N LYS A 257 -18.49 -6.40 4.37
CA LYS A 257 -18.26 -7.86 4.40
C LYS A 257 -16.86 -8.20 4.91
N ALA A 258 -15.82 -7.52 4.41
CA ALA A 258 -14.45 -7.73 4.88
C ALA A 258 -14.33 -7.57 6.41
N ARG A 259 -15.01 -6.57 6.97
CA ARG A 259 -15.02 -6.29 8.41
C ARG A 259 -15.77 -7.35 9.21
N VAL A 260 -17.01 -7.64 8.81
CA VAL A 260 -17.92 -8.50 9.61
C VAL A 260 -17.64 -9.99 9.46
N GLN A 261 -16.90 -10.38 8.43
CA GLN A 261 -16.43 -11.76 8.23
C GLN A 261 -14.92 -11.88 8.50
N LEU A 262 -14.07 -11.38 7.62
CA LEU A 262 -12.63 -11.65 7.69
C LEU A 262 -11.96 -11.03 8.92
N MET A 263 -12.26 -9.77 9.24
CA MET A 263 -11.72 -9.16 10.46
C MET A 263 -12.25 -9.85 11.72
N ARG A 264 -13.54 -10.20 11.76
CA ARG A 264 -14.16 -10.93 12.87
C ARG A 264 -13.48 -12.29 13.10
N ASP A 265 -13.28 -13.05 12.02
CA ASP A 265 -12.89 -14.46 12.10
C ASP A 265 -11.38 -14.66 12.15
N LEU A 266 -10.59 -13.85 11.44
CA LEU A 266 -9.13 -13.95 11.35
C LEU A 266 -8.38 -12.99 12.27
N GLY A 267 -9.01 -11.89 12.68
CA GLY A 267 -8.59 -11.09 13.83
C GLY A 267 -7.41 -10.16 13.66
N ALA A 268 -6.93 -9.86 12.45
CA ALA A 268 -5.80 -8.95 12.25
C ALA A 268 -6.19 -7.46 12.42
N ALA A 269 -6.81 -7.12 13.54
CA ALA A 269 -7.22 -5.76 13.89
C ALA A 269 -6.03 -4.93 14.38
N PRO A 270 -5.96 -3.63 14.05
CA PRO A 270 -4.93 -2.75 14.58
C PRO A 270 -5.18 -2.44 16.06
N ALA A 271 -4.11 -2.22 16.83
CA ALA A 271 -4.23 -1.67 18.17
C ALA A 271 -4.71 -0.21 18.11
N PRO A 272 -5.60 0.24 19.02
CA PRO A 272 -6.06 1.64 19.05
C PRO A 272 -4.92 2.65 19.16
N GLN A 273 -3.86 2.32 19.90
CA GLN A 273 -2.67 3.17 20.00
C GLN A 273 -1.96 3.31 18.64
N ASN A 274 -1.83 2.24 17.85
CA ASN A 274 -1.25 2.33 16.50
C ASN A 274 -2.12 3.16 15.57
N SER A 275 -3.44 3.04 15.69
CA SER A 275 -4.40 3.86 14.92
C SER A 275 -4.30 5.35 15.30
N PHE A 276 -4.06 5.66 16.57
CA PHE A 276 -3.81 7.03 17.03
C PHE A 276 -2.50 7.59 16.44
N LEU A 277 -1.39 6.83 16.52
CA LEU A 277 -0.10 7.23 15.96
C LEU A 277 -0.19 7.43 14.45
N LEU A 278 -0.87 6.52 13.74
CA LEU A 278 -1.17 6.67 12.31
C LEU A 278 -1.94 7.96 12.02
N ASN A 279 -2.96 8.29 12.82
CA ASN A 279 -3.74 9.50 12.65
C ASN A 279 -2.86 10.76 12.79
N VAL A 280 -1.98 10.79 13.79
CA VAL A 280 -1.01 11.88 14.00
C VAL A 280 -0.02 11.94 12.82
N GLY A 281 0.51 10.81 12.35
CA GLY A 281 1.38 10.76 11.18
C GLY A 281 0.73 11.34 9.92
N MET A 282 -0.54 11.03 9.68
CA MET A 282 -1.27 11.54 8.51
C MET A 282 -1.50 13.06 8.54
N GLU A 283 -1.51 13.70 9.71
CA GLU A 283 -1.69 15.16 9.81
C GLU A 283 -0.60 15.94 9.06
N THR A 284 0.61 15.41 9.00
CA THR A 284 1.76 16.03 8.31
C THR A 284 2.09 15.37 6.97
N LEU A 285 1.25 14.48 6.47
CA LEU A 285 1.51 13.69 5.26
C LEU A 285 1.89 14.56 4.07
N ALA A 286 1.11 15.58 3.77
CA ALA A 286 1.35 16.46 2.61
C ALA A 286 2.73 17.14 2.69
N LEU A 287 3.10 17.68 3.85
CA LEU A 287 4.40 18.35 4.07
C LEU A 287 5.56 17.36 3.92
N ARG A 288 5.41 16.15 4.49
CA ARG A 288 6.45 15.12 4.43
C ARG A 288 6.64 14.60 3.02
N MET A 289 5.55 14.27 2.31
CA MET A 289 5.63 13.73 0.95
C MET A 289 6.28 14.72 -0.01
N GLN A 290 5.98 16.02 0.11
CA GLN A 290 6.62 17.05 -0.68
C GLN A 290 8.12 17.09 -0.44
N ARG A 291 8.56 17.06 0.82
CA ARG A 291 9.99 17.09 1.18
C ARG A 291 10.71 15.80 0.77
N HIS A 292 10.08 14.63 0.94
CA HIS A 292 10.62 13.35 0.44
C HIS A 292 10.87 13.39 -1.06
N TYR A 293 9.92 13.92 -1.83
CA TYR A 293 10.05 14.05 -3.28
C TYR A 293 11.21 15.02 -3.65
N GLU A 294 11.24 16.20 -3.05
CA GLU A 294 12.30 17.21 -3.32
C GLU A 294 13.70 16.63 -3.06
N ASN A 295 13.87 15.96 -1.92
CA ASN A 295 15.14 15.34 -1.57
C ASN A 295 15.48 14.18 -2.53
N ALA A 296 14.53 13.29 -2.83
CA ALA A 296 14.76 12.17 -3.72
C ALA A 296 15.07 12.62 -5.15
N GLN A 297 14.41 13.66 -5.66
CA GLN A 297 14.71 14.22 -6.98
C GLN A 297 16.14 14.74 -7.05
N ALA A 298 16.56 15.53 -6.06
CA ALA A 298 17.93 16.08 -6.00
C ALA A 298 18.98 14.97 -5.85
N VAL A 299 18.71 13.96 -5.04
CA VAL A 299 19.59 12.77 -4.90
C VAL A 299 19.65 11.95 -6.19
N ALA A 300 18.53 11.72 -6.87
CA ALA A 300 18.52 10.99 -8.12
C ALA A 300 19.32 11.70 -9.22
N GLU A 301 19.20 13.03 -9.33
CA GLU A 301 19.98 13.86 -10.26
C GLU A 301 21.48 13.88 -9.92
N PHE A 302 21.83 13.84 -8.65
CA PHE A 302 23.21 13.70 -8.20
C PHE A 302 23.76 12.34 -8.59
N LEU A 303 23.05 11.25 -8.28
CA LEU A 303 23.45 9.89 -8.58
C LEU A 303 23.58 9.63 -10.08
N GLU A 304 22.68 10.18 -10.91
CA GLU A 304 22.72 10.01 -12.36
C GLU A 304 24.02 10.57 -12.98
N LYS A 305 24.58 11.61 -12.38
CA LYS A 305 25.83 12.24 -12.83
C LYS A 305 27.08 11.66 -12.16
N HIS A 306 26.91 10.83 -11.13
CA HIS A 306 28.05 10.37 -10.33
C HIS A 306 28.86 9.28 -11.07
N PRO A 307 30.21 9.43 -11.17
CA PRO A 307 31.05 8.53 -12.00
C PRO A 307 31.06 7.07 -11.54
N GLN A 308 30.82 6.78 -10.25
CA GLN A 308 30.77 5.44 -9.68
C GLN A 308 29.38 4.80 -9.77
N VAL A 309 28.36 5.51 -10.27
CA VAL A 309 27.01 4.98 -10.48
C VAL A 309 26.88 4.48 -11.91
N ALA A 310 26.37 3.28 -12.08
CA ALA A 310 26.13 2.65 -13.39
C ALA A 310 24.72 2.97 -13.93
N LYS A 311 23.72 2.98 -13.03
CA LYS A 311 22.31 3.17 -13.37
C LYS A 311 21.56 3.73 -12.19
N VAL A 312 20.57 4.57 -12.46
CA VAL A 312 19.58 5.05 -11.46
C VAL A 312 18.19 4.67 -11.94
N ASN A 313 17.41 4.05 -11.07
CA ASN A 313 15.99 3.79 -11.30
C ASN A 313 15.19 4.76 -10.44
N TYR A 314 14.68 5.81 -11.06
CA TYR A 314 13.80 6.78 -10.43
C TYR A 314 12.91 7.43 -11.50
N PRO A 315 11.59 7.24 -11.46
CA PRO A 315 10.68 7.75 -12.49
C PRO A 315 10.61 9.28 -12.60
N GLY A 316 11.20 10.01 -11.64
CA GLY A 316 11.36 11.46 -11.68
C GLY A 316 12.43 11.97 -12.65
N LEU A 317 13.36 11.10 -13.10
CA LEU A 317 14.38 11.45 -14.09
C LEU A 317 13.82 11.39 -15.50
N SER A 318 14.16 12.35 -16.36
CA SER A 318 13.74 12.35 -17.76
C SER A 318 14.30 11.18 -18.58
N SER A 319 15.38 10.57 -18.10
CA SER A 319 15.98 9.35 -18.67
C SER A 319 15.22 8.06 -18.32
N SER A 320 14.28 8.12 -17.35
CA SER A 320 13.51 6.97 -16.93
C SER A 320 12.50 6.53 -18.01
N PRO A 321 12.36 5.22 -18.28
CA PRO A 321 11.32 4.72 -19.20
C PRO A 321 9.91 5.03 -18.71
N ASP A 322 9.71 5.21 -17.41
CA ASP A 322 8.41 5.49 -16.81
C ASP A 322 8.12 6.99 -16.60
N TYR A 323 8.99 7.88 -17.12
CA TYR A 323 8.81 9.31 -16.97
C TYR A 323 7.46 9.81 -17.49
N ALA A 324 7.01 9.30 -18.63
CA ALA A 324 5.70 9.65 -19.20
C ALA A 324 4.52 9.21 -18.30
N LEU A 325 4.58 8.00 -17.72
CA LEU A 325 3.58 7.50 -16.78
C LEU A 325 3.60 8.29 -15.48
N LYS A 326 4.81 8.66 -14.99
CA LYS A 326 4.95 9.55 -13.84
C LYS A 326 4.28 10.91 -14.10
N GLN A 327 4.49 11.51 -15.25
CA GLN A 327 3.83 12.78 -15.59
C GLN A 327 2.30 12.66 -15.68
N LYS A 328 1.80 11.51 -16.13
CA LYS A 328 0.37 11.25 -16.24
C LYS A 328 -0.31 11.04 -14.88
N TYR A 329 0.22 10.15 -14.04
CA TYR A 329 -0.45 9.71 -12.80
C TYR A 329 0.04 10.39 -11.53
N LEU A 330 1.26 10.94 -11.55
CA LEU A 330 1.97 11.52 -10.42
C LEU A 330 2.56 12.90 -10.77
N PRO A 331 1.78 13.83 -11.39
CA PRO A 331 2.33 15.09 -11.94
C PRO A 331 2.99 15.95 -10.86
N ASN A 332 2.48 15.91 -9.63
CA ASN A 332 2.90 16.79 -8.53
C ASN A 332 4.08 16.24 -7.72
N GLY A 333 4.56 15.03 -8.01
CA GLY A 333 5.68 14.45 -7.27
C GLY A 333 5.77 12.95 -7.35
N LEU A 334 6.64 12.37 -6.55
CA LEU A 334 6.93 10.94 -6.51
C LEU A 334 7.38 10.54 -5.11
N CYS A 335 7.45 9.25 -4.82
CA CYS A 335 7.97 8.76 -3.54
C CYS A 335 9.45 9.11 -3.32
N GLY A 336 9.87 9.04 -2.07
CA GLY A 336 11.27 9.27 -1.67
C GLY A 336 12.21 8.08 -1.91
N VAL A 337 11.74 6.98 -2.51
CA VAL A 337 12.56 5.79 -2.71
C VAL A 337 13.24 5.84 -4.07
N ILE A 338 14.54 5.54 -4.09
CA ILE A 338 15.39 5.46 -5.28
C ILE A 338 16.06 4.09 -5.26
N SER A 339 16.27 3.46 -6.41
CA SER A 339 17.23 2.39 -6.53
C SER A 339 18.31 2.74 -7.55
N PHE A 340 19.56 2.38 -7.26
CA PHE A 340 20.68 2.66 -8.14
C PHE A 340 21.73 1.55 -8.04
N GLU A 341 22.56 1.47 -9.05
CA GLU A 341 23.59 0.46 -9.17
C GLU A 341 24.98 1.10 -9.06
N ILE A 342 25.79 0.61 -8.11
CA ILE A 342 27.18 1.03 -7.95
C ILE A 342 28.07 0.17 -8.84
N LYS A 343 29.00 0.82 -9.60
CA LYS A 343 30.04 0.14 -10.36
C LYS A 343 31.00 -0.60 -9.42
N GLY A 344 31.46 -1.79 -9.81
CA GLY A 344 32.32 -2.62 -8.96
C GLY A 344 31.58 -3.72 -8.19
N GLY A 345 30.24 -3.83 -8.40
CA GLY A 345 29.45 -4.97 -7.94
C GLY A 345 29.26 -5.04 -6.42
N LYS A 346 29.07 -6.27 -5.92
CA LYS A 346 28.63 -6.55 -4.54
C LYS A 346 29.57 -5.99 -3.46
N GLU A 347 30.90 -6.15 -3.66
CA GLU A 347 31.87 -5.71 -2.67
C GLU A 347 31.92 -4.19 -2.54
N THR A 348 31.93 -3.46 -3.65
CA THR A 348 31.93 -2.00 -3.67
C THR A 348 30.64 -1.44 -3.08
N ALA A 349 29.50 -2.01 -3.43
CA ALA A 349 28.22 -1.64 -2.85
C ALA A 349 28.16 -1.86 -1.33
N ALA A 350 28.72 -2.98 -0.85
CA ALA A 350 28.80 -3.25 0.58
C ALA A 350 29.76 -2.27 1.32
N LYS A 351 30.92 -1.94 0.72
CA LYS A 351 31.83 -0.93 1.28
C LYS A 351 31.15 0.45 1.35
N TRP A 352 30.49 0.85 0.27
CA TRP A 352 29.72 2.10 0.23
C TRP A 352 28.66 2.16 1.33
N LEU A 353 27.83 1.10 1.45
CA LEU A 353 26.80 1.02 2.47
C LEU A 353 27.39 1.12 3.89
N ASN A 354 28.52 0.46 4.13
CA ASN A 354 29.17 0.46 5.44
C ASN A 354 29.83 1.80 5.79
N ALA A 355 30.18 2.62 4.79
CA ALA A 355 30.80 3.92 4.97
C ALA A 355 29.79 5.04 5.29
N LEU A 356 28.49 4.83 5.09
CA LEU A 356 27.44 5.79 5.44
C LEU A 356 27.50 6.14 6.94
N GLN A 357 27.40 7.43 7.27
CA GLN A 357 27.51 7.97 8.63
C GLN A 357 26.15 8.41 9.20
N MET A 358 25.37 9.17 8.42
CA MET A 358 24.05 9.65 8.81
C MET A 358 22.96 8.67 8.36
N THR A 359 23.04 8.17 7.13
CA THR A 359 22.06 7.27 6.54
C THR A 359 22.05 5.90 7.26
N SER A 360 20.92 5.51 7.79
CA SER A 360 20.78 4.20 8.48
C SER A 360 20.80 3.03 7.50
N ARG A 361 21.34 1.92 7.97
CA ARG A 361 21.38 0.64 7.25
C ARG A 361 20.25 -0.25 7.77
N GLU A 362 19.13 -0.30 7.04
CA GLU A 362 17.95 -1.03 7.53
C GLU A 362 17.04 -1.48 6.37
N VAL A 363 16.13 -2.41 6.69
CA VAL A 363 15.17 -2.96 5.72
C VAL A 363 13.95 -2.07 5.50
N HIS A 364 13.71 -1.12 6.40
CA HIS A 364 12.58 -0.19 6.30
C HIS A 364 12.73 0.77 5.11
N VAL A 365 11.65 1.42 4.74
CA VAL A 365 11.55 2.49 3.73
C VAL A 365 10.42 3.42 4.09
N ALA A 366 10.42 4.62 3.50
CA ALA A 366 9.30 5.54 3.65
C ALA A 366 9.14 6.09 5.07
N ASP A 367 10.25 6.33 5.72
CA ASP A 367 10.41 6.99 7.02
C ASP A 367 10.95 8.42 6.80
N ILE A 368 10.77 9.28 7.78
CA ILE A 368 11.30 10.65 7.80
C ILE A 368 12.84 10.69 7.82
N ARG A 369 13.51 9.60 8.16
CA ARG A 369 14.97 9.48 8.15
C ARG A 369 15.44 8.76 6.90
N THR A 370 16.58 9.22 6.36
CA THR A 370 17.20 8.56 5.21
C THR A 370 17.79 7.21 5.61
N CYS A 371 17.45 6.18 4.85
CA CYS A 371 17.97 4.82 5.06
C CYS A 371 18.31 4.12 3.74
N ALA A 372 19.24 3.18 3.80
CA ALA A 372 19.72 2.43 2.66
C ALA A 372 19.78 0.92 2.92
N LEU A 373 19.59 0.15 1.85
CA LEU A 373 19.68 -1.30 1.85
C LEU A 373 20.42 -1.78 0.63
N HIS A 374 21.29 -2.78 0.81
CA HIS A 374 21.90 -3.54 -0.28
C HIS A 374 21.23 -4.93 -0.35
N PRO A 375 20.31 -5.18 -1.28
CA PRO A 375 19.53 -6.42 -1.34
C PRO A 375 20.39 -7.68 -1.39
N ALA A 376 21.47 -7.68 -2.20
CA ALA A 376 22.33 -8.84 -2.38
C ALA A 376 23.09 -9.30 -1.10
N THR A 377 23.26 -8.41 -0.11
CA THR A 377 23.87 -8.78 1.20
C THR A 377 22.85 -8.92 2.33
N SER A 378 21.57 -8.64 2.07
CA SER A 378 20.53 -8.62 3.09
C SER A 378 19.30 -9.45 2.70
N THR A 379 18.29 -8.84 2.13
CA THR A 379 16.99 -9.48 1.85
C THR A 379 17.05 -10.62 0.84
N HIS A 380 18.06 -10.65 -0.04
CA HIS A 380 18.27 -11.67 -1.07
C HIS A 380 19.61 -12.40 -0.93
N ARG A 381 20.21 -12.35 0.26
CA ARG A 381 21.55 -12.94 0.52
C ARG A 381 21.63 -14.45 0.29
N GLN A 382 20.49 -15.12 0.25
CA GLN A 382 20.40 -16.57 0.04
C GLN A 382 20.47 -16.96 -1.44
N LEU A 383 20.29 -15.99 -2.37
CA LEU A 383 20.32 -16.19 -3.79
C LEU A 383 21.78 -16.15 -4.30
N SER A 384 22.09 -17.05 -5.22
CA SER A 384 23.34 -17.00 -6.03
C SER A 384 23.31 -15.77 -6.96
N GLU A 385 24.45 -15.41 -7.54
CA GLU A 385 24.53 -14.30 -8.49
C GLU A 385 23.61 -14.51 -9.71
N ALA A 386 23.51 -15.74 -10.22
CA ALA A 386 22.65 -16.08 -11.34
C ALA A 386 21.14 -15.94 -10.97
N GLU A 387 20.76 -16.32 -9.75
CA GLU A 387 19.39 -16.17 -9.26
C GLU A 387 19.04 -14.69 -8.98
N LEU A 388 20.00 -13.89 -8.49
CA LEU A 388 19.84 -12.44 -8.34
C LEU A 388 19.60 -11.78 -9.70
N GLU A 389 20.38 -12.16 -10.72
CA GLU A 389 20.24 -11.64 -12.08
C GLU A 389 18.89 -12.00 -12.70
N GLN A 390 18.43 -13.25 -12.51
CA GLN A 390 17.08 -13.69 -12.91
C GLN A 390 15.96 -12.93 -12.18
N ALA A 391 16.19 -12.53 -10.94
CA ALA A 391 15.28 -11.69 -10.16
C ALA A 391 15.36 -10.19 -10.53
N GLY A 392 16.21 -9.80 -11.50
CA GLY A 392 16.42 -8.40 -11.89
C GLY A 392 17.16 -7.56 -10.84
N ILE A 393 17.88 -8.22 -9.92
CA ILE A 393 18.63 -7.58 -8.84
C ILE A 393 20.12 -7.66 -9.17
N SER A 394 20.72 -6.56 -9.63
CA SER A 394 22.17 -6.55 -9.85
C SER A 394 22.94 -6.64 -8.54
N ALA A 395 24.15 -7.20 -8.60
CA ALA A 395 25.01 -7.35 -7.45
C ALA A 395 25.42 -6.03 -6.78
N GLY A 396 25.36 -4.92 -7.52
CA GLY A 396 25.66 -3.56 -7.04
C GLY A 396 24.43 -2.73 -6.70
N LEU A 397 23.21 -3.31 -6.69
CA LEU A 397 21.98 -2.59 -6.47
C LEU A 397 21.85 -2.09 -5.03
N ILE A 398 21.65 -0.81 -4.87
CA ILE A 398 21.28 -0.15 -3.61
C ILE A 398 19.85 0.35 -3.70
N ARG A 399 19.06 0.15 -2.65
CA ARG A 399 17.78 0.85 -2.44
C ARG A 399 17.99 1.91 -1.36
N LEU A 400 17.72 3.16 -1.72
CA LEU A 400 17.79 4.31 -0.84
C LEU A 400 16.38 4.88 -0.62
N SER A 401 16.00 5.12 0.63
CA SER A 401 14.78 5.84 0.98
C SER A 401 15.20 7.20 1.55
N CYS A 402 15.01 8.25 0.77
CA CYS A 402 15.34 9.61 1.18
C CYS A 402 14.36 10.11 2.22
N GLY A 403 14.88 10.55 3.36
CA GLY A 403 14.12 11.18 4.42
C GLY A 403 13.85 12.67 4.14
N ILE A 404 13.56 13.41 5.21
CA ILE A 404 13.22 14.84 5.15
C ILE A 404 14.34 15.73 5.73
N GLU A 405 15.54 15.19 5.92
CA GLU A 405 16.71 15.91 6.38
C GLU A 405 17.08 17.03 5.40
N ASN A 406 18.02 17.89 5.80
CA ASN A 406 18.60 18.87 4.89
C ASN A 406 19.28 18.13 3.72
N ILE A 407 18.95 18.53 2.49
CA ILE A 407 19.46 17.88 1.28
C ILE A 407 21.01 17.90 1.20
N GLN A 408 21.66 18.96 1.67
CA GLN A 408 23.13 19.06 1.65
C GLN A 408 23.78 17.99 2.55
N ASP A 409 23.18 17.69 3.69
CA ASP A 409 23.66 16.65 4.60
C ASP A 409 23.49 15.26 3.98
N ILE A 410 22.36 15.00 3.30
CA ILE A 410 22.15 13.74 2.57
C ILE A 410 23.23 13.59 1.49
N LEU A 411 23.40 14.59 0.63
CA LEU A 411 24.37 14.53 -0.47
C LEU A 411 25.81 14.39 0.05
N ALA A 412 26.18 15.08 1.13
CA ALA A 412 27.49 14.96 1.74
C ALA A 412 27.77 13.56 2.28
N ASP A 413 26.76 12.91 2.92
CA ASP A 413 26.90 11.54 3.42
C ASP A 413 27.06 10.53 2.29
N LEU A 414 26.31 10.68 1.19
CA LEU A 414 26.45 9.81 0.01
C LEU A 414 27.82 9.98 -0.66
N GLU A 415 28.29 11.23 -0.85
CA GLU A 415 29.58 11.53 -1.51
C GLU A 415 30.76 10.98 -0.71
N GLN A 416 30.77 11.20 0.64
CA GLN A 416 31.85 10.66 1.46
C GLN A 416 31.87 9.12 1.44
N ALA A 417 30.71 8.47 1.35
CA ALA A 417 30.63 7.01 1.23
C ALA A 417 31.18 6.53 -0.13
N PHE A 418 30.91 7.24 -1.24
CA PHE A 418 31.56 6.95 -2.53
C PHE A 418 33.07 7.13 -2.49
N ALA A 419 33.58 8.15 -1.80
CA ALA A 419 35.02 8.35 -1.63
C ALA A 419 35.67 7.18 -0.86
N ALA A 420 35.01 6.66 0.16
CA ALA A 420 35.50 5.54 0.98
C ALA A 420 35.39 4.17 0.29
N ALA A 421 34.55 4.02 -0.74
CA ALA A 421 34.32 2.76 -1.46
C ALA A 421 35.23 2.56 -2.69
N LYS A 422 36.11 3.52 -2.96
CA LYS A 422 37.10 3.44 -4.08
C LYS A 422 38.07 2.28 -3.94
#